data_91ea7fc854d8af0d9a9ec761b7796ed3
#
_entry.id   91ea7fc854d8af0d9a9ec761b7796ed3
#
_cell.length_a   1.000
_cell.length_b   1.000
_cell.length_c   1.000
_cell.angle_alpha   90.00
_cell.angle_beta   90.00
_cell.angle_gamma   90.00
#
_symmetry.space_group_name_H-M   'P 1'
#
loop_
_entity.id
_entity.type
_entity.pdbx_description
1 polymer ?
#
loop_
_entity_poly.entity_id
_entity_poly.type
_entity_poly.pdbx_seq_one_letter_code
_entity_poly.pdbx_strand_id
1 'polypeptide(L)'
;DFSGNNSFGKKAATAVALAVIFGLVAGAVFQGVNIAADKYRGNDSSTTIGKTETVTGTEDSTDSSSADSTVKDIVAESGTVAGVAQATMSSIVAITSVSVQEIPSFFGYGTRQYQSAGSGSGIIVGENDSELLIATNNHVVSGATTLTVCFAGSDVVGAEEETQAMASSGSTGFGSDGDVDVDNAVSAKIKGTDEENDLAVVAVEKSDIPDETMEEIKIAQLGSSDDLVVGEQVVAIGNALGYGQSVTSGWVSALNRSISTEDGEASGLIQTDAAINPGNSGGALLNMNGEVIGINAAKYADSQVEGMGYAIPISKAEPILEELMNRETRDKVEDSSKVGYMGVKAADLTTEAIQMYNMPAGAFITEVTEGGAADNAGIKKGDIIVKLDGQKVSGKDDLVDKLQYYEAGETIEVVISR
;
A
#
# COMPACT_ATOMS: atom_id res chain seq x y z
N ASP A 1 -16.73 54.33 53.13
CA ASP A 1 -17.72 53.68 52.32
C ASP A 1 -17.07 53.18 50.98
N PHE A 2 -16.64 51.98 50.99
CA PHE A 2 -16.28 51.27 49.75
C PHE A 2 -17.24 50.10 49.61
N SER A 3 -18.36 50.29 48.94
CA SER A 3 -19.24 49.22 48.49
C SER A 3 -19.40 49.33 46.96
N GLY A 4 -18.57 48.62 46.27
CA GLY A 4 -18.68 48.58 44.83
C GLY A 4 -17.71 47.57 44.25
N ASN A 5 -18.04 46.26 44.18
CA ASN A 5 -17.58 45.42 43.11
C ASN A 5 -18.00 43.93 43.24
N ASN A 6 -19.28 43.65 43.54
CA ASN A 6 -19.79 42.28 43.48
C ASN A 6 -20.44 41.91 42.12
N SER A 7 -20.47 42.84 41.18
CA SER A 7 -21.12 42.66 39.88
C SER A 7 -20.19 42.00 38.82
N PHE A 8 -18.89 42.32 38.86
CA PHE A 8 -17.93 41.81 37.88
C PHE A 8 -17.64 40.29 38.05
N GLY A 9 -17.45 39.87 39.32
CA GLY A 9 -17.21 38.45 39.61
C GLY A 9 -18.40 37.54 39.24
N LYS A 10 -19.64 38.01 39.45
CA LYS A 10 -20.83 37.26 39.04
C LYS A 10 -20.97 37.16 37.52
N LYS A 11 -20.66 38.22 36.77
CA LYS A 11 -20.68 38.24 35.30
C LYS A 11 -19.56 37.33 34.71
N ALA A 12 -18.38 37.36 35.30
CA ALA A 12 -17.28 36.48 34.90
C ALA A 12 -17.60 34.98 35.16
N ALA A 13 -18.14 34.66 36.34
CA ALA A 13 -18.56 33.30 36.67
C ALA A 13 -19.69 32.80 35.74
N THR A 14 -20.64 33.67 35.38
CA THR A 14 -21.71 33.32 34.43
C THR A 14 -21.15 33.09 33.01
N ALA A 15 -20.20 33.90 32.57
CA ALA A 15 -19.55 33.72 31.25
C ALA A 15 -18.75 32.42 31.18
N VAL A 16 -18.02 32.05 32.24
CA VAL A 16 -17.29 30.76 32.31
C VAL A 16 -18.25 29.59 32.33
N ALA A 17 -19.33 29.66 33.11
CA ALA A 17 -20.36 28.61 33.16
C ALA A 17 -21.03 28.41 31.78
N LEU A 18 -21.36 29.49 31.07
CA LEU A 18 -21.92 29.44 29.73
C LEU A 18 -20.93 28.86 28.71
N ALA A 19 -19.64 29.20 28.80
CA ALA A 19 -18.61 28.63 27.91
C ALA A 19 -18.42 27.14 28.13
N VAL A 20 -18.46 26.65 29.38
CA VAL A 20 -18.38 25.23 29.71
C VAL A 20 -19.61 24.47 29.19
N ILE A 21 -20.81 25.03 29.40
CA ILE A 21 -22.06 24.41 28.89
C ILE A 21 -22.04 24.36 27.36
N PHE A 22 -21.61 25.46 26.71
CA PHE A 22 -21.51 25.49 25.25
C PHE A 22 -20.48 24.46 24.71
N GLY A 23 -19.32 24.32 25.38
CA GLY A 23 -18.32 23.33 25.04
C GLY A 23 -18.82 21.89 25.19
N LEU A 24 -19.57 21.60 26.27
CA LEU A 24 -20.17 20.27 26.50
C LEU A 24 -21.28 19.97 25.48
N VAL A 25 -22.12 20.92 25.14
CA VAL A 25 -23.20 20.75 24.16
C VAL A 25 -22.60 20.61 22.76
N ALA A 26 -21.61 21.42 22.38
CA ALA A 26 -20.93 21.33 21.11
C ALA A 26 -20.19 19.96 20.96
N GLY A 27 -19.51 19.49 22.01
CA GLY A 27 -18.87 18.20 22.05
C GLY A 27 -19.85 17.04 21.91
N ALA A 28 -21.00 17.11 22.62
CA ALA A 28 -22.02 16.08 22.50
C ALA A 28 -22.70 16.04 21.12
N VAL A 29 -22.94 17.21 20.51
CA VAL A 29 -23.49 17.32 19.15
C VAL A 29 -22.49 16.79 18.14
N PHE A 30 -21.21 17.13 18.27
CA PHE A 30 -20.14 16.65 17.38
C PHE A 30 -20.01 15.12 17.45
N GLN A 31 -20.01 14.54 18.66
CA GLN A 31 -20.01 13.10 18.84
C GLN A 31 -21.27 12.45 18.28
N GLY A 32 -22.43 13.06 18.50
CA GLY A 32 -23.71 12.56 17.97
C GLY A 32 -23.76 12.57 16.43
N VAL A 33 -23.17 13.58 15.81
CA VAL A 33 -23.06 13.67 14.33
C VAL A 33 -22.09 12.63 13.79
N ASN A 34 -20.95 12.40 14.45
CA ASN A 34 -20.00 11.37 14.04
C ASN A 34 -20.61 9.97 14.14
N ILE A 35 -21.25 9.62 15.27
CA ILE A 35 -21.94 8.32 15.44
C ILE A 35 -23.08 8.15 14.42
N ALA A 36 -23.79 9.22 14.07
CA ALA A 36 -24.83 9.16 13.05
C ALA A 36 -24.23 9.04 11.64
N ALA A 37 -23.11 9.70 11.36
CA ALA A 37 -22.40 9.61 10.09
C ALA A 37 -21.83 8.21 9.88
N ASP A 38 -21.25 7.59 10.93
CA ASP A 38 -20.73 6.22 10.88
C ASP A 38 -21.85 5.19 10.62
N LYS A 39 -23.02 5.41 11.24
CA LYS A 39 -24.18 4.55 11.04
C LYS A 39 -24.85 4.70 9.64
N TYR A 40 -24.66 5.85 8.99
CA TYR A 40 -25.16 6.10 7.63
C TYR A 40 -24.15 5.66 6.54
N ARG A 41 -22.86 5.54 6.87
CA ARG A 41 -21.83 5.07 5.93
C ARG A 41 -21.82 3.57 5.73
N GLY A 42 -22.48 2.79 6.59
CA GLY A 42 -22.74 1.36 6.34
C GLY A 42 -21.49 0.50 6.12
N ASN A 43 -20.35 0.87 6.73
CA ASN A 43 -19.12 0.10 6.61
C ASN A 43 -18.56 -0.17 8.01
N ASP A 44 -19.04 -1.25 8.64
CA ASP A 44 -18.50 -1.77 9.91
C ASP A 44 -17.30 -2.74 9.67
N SER A 45 -16.56 -2.57 8.58
CA SER A 45 -15.30 -3.30 8.38
C SER A 45 -14.19 -2.57 9.12
N SER A 46 -13.95 -2.93 10.36
CA SER A 46 -12.77 -2.43 11.08
C SER A 46 -11.52 -3.07 10.48
N THR A 47 -10.76 -2.29 9.71
CA THR A 47 -9.44 -2.70 9.24
C THR A 47 -8.45 -2.54 10.38
N THR A 48 -7.76 -3.63 10.74
CA THR A 48 -6.72 -3.61 11.79
C THR A 48 -5.36 -3.60 11.12
N ILE A 49 -4.53 -2.62 11.50
CA ILE A 49 -3.11 -2.55 11.11
C ILE A 49 -2.24 -3.00 12.29
N GLY A 50 -1.17 -3.72 12.01
CA GLY A 50 -0.24 -4.19 13.02
C GLY A 50 0.60 -3.03 13.61
N LYS A 51 0.31 -2.61 14.85
CA LYS A 51 1.05 -1.55 15.54
C LYS A 51 1.75 -2.08 16.79
N THR A 52 2.95 -1.56 17.06
CA THR A 52 3.66 -1.79 18.32
C THR A 52 3.04 -0.93 19.41
N GLU A 53 2.50 -1.55 20.47
CA GLU A 53 2.15 -0.84 21.68
C GLU A 53 3.41 -0.68 22.54
N THR A 54 3.79 0.57 22.83
CA THR A 54 4.90 0.85 23.75
C THR A 54 4.46 0.52 25.18
N VAL A 55 4.84 -0.65 25.66
CA VAL A 55 4.64 -1.04 27.06
C VAL A 55 5.63 -0.29 27.93
N THR A 56 5.21 0.83 28.52
CA THR A 56 5.91 1.40 29.67
C THR A 56 5.65 0.49 30.87
N GLY A 57 6.66 -0.29 31.22
CA GLY A 57 6.58 -1.24 32.31
C GLY A 57 6.24 -0.57 33.65
N THR A 58 5.20 -1.09 34.28
CA THR A 58 5.04 -1.08 35.73
C THR A 58 4.58 -2.48 36.11
N GLU A 59 5.44 -3.21 36.81
CA GLU A 59 5.11 -4.51 37.37
C GLU A 59 3.93 -4.35 38.35
N ASP A 60 2.81 -5.01 38.09
CA ASP A 60 2.06 -5.64 39.17
C ASP A 60 1.19 -6.79 38.66
N SER A 61 1.34 -7.94 39.26
CA SER A 61 0.70 -9.19 38.96
C SER A 61 -0.71 -9.22 39.50
N THR A 62 -1.72 -9.61 38.70
CA THR A 62 -2.77 -10.58 39.06
C THR A 62 -3.71 -10.90 37.91
N ASP A 63 -3.72 -12.15 37.56
CA ASP A 63 -4.74 -13.05 37.02
C ASP A 63 -6.14 -12.50 36.69
N SER A 64 -6.54 -12.60 35.38
CA SER A 64 -7.85 -13.18 34.99
C SER A 64 -8.02 -13.23 33.48
N SER A 65 -8.36 -14.43 33.03
CA SER A 65 -8.73 -14.88 31.69
C SER A 65 -9.85 -14.07 31.00
N SER A 66 -9.61 -13.62 29.77
CA SER A 66 -10.63 -13.58 28.73
C SER A 66 -9.93 -13.50 27.36
N ALA A 67 -10.39 -14.35 26.46
CA ALA A 67 -9.83 -14.54 25.12
C ALA A 67 -9.97 -13.26 24.30
N ASP A 68 -8.83 -12.67 23.99
CA ASP A 68 -8.66 -11.73 22.90
C ASP A 68 -7.58 -12.30 21.98
N SER A 69 -7.91 -12.42 20.71
CA SER A 69 -7.11 -13.11 19.72
C SER A 69 -5.85 -12.31 19.38
N THR A 70 -4.84 -12.57 20.12
CA THR A 70 -3.41 -12.72 19.85
C THR A 70 -2.85 -12.02 18.60
N VAL A 71 -2.48 -10.76 18.73
CA VAL A 71 -1.20 -10.32 18.20
C VAL A 71 -0.16 -10.95 19.14
N LYS A 72 0.33 -12.12 18.81
CA LYS A 72 1.43 -12.76 19.56
C LYS A 72 2.68 -11.96 19.26
N ASP A 73 3.28 -11.38 20.29
CA ASP A 73 4.58 -10.74 20.28
C ASP A 73 5.59 -11.58 19.50
N ILE A 74 5.93 -11.13 18.29
CA ILE A 74 7.04 -11.70 17.52
C ILE A 74 8.32 -11.07 18.08
N VAL A 75 8.69 -11.47 19.28
CA VAL A 75 10.00 -11.13 19.82
C VAL A 75 11.00 -12.04 19.13
N ALA A 76 11.87 -11.46 18.32
CA ALA A 76 13.02 -12.17 17.75
C ALA A 76 13.87 -12.74 18.90
N GLU A 77 13.84 -14.05 19.08
CA GLU A 77 14.33 -14.76 20.28
C GLU A 77 15.84 -14.62 20.56
N SER A 78 16.58 -13.91 19.70
CA SER A 78 18.05 -13.86 19.85
C SER A 78 18.76 -12.57 19.46
N GLY A 79 18.09 -11.54 18.98
CA GLY A 79 18.77 -10.33 18.46
C GLY A 79 19.76 -10.66 17.32
N THR A 80 19.52 -11.73 16.57
CA THR A 80 20.31 -12.15 15.42
C THR A 80 19.50 -12.01 14.13
N VAL A 81 20.17 -11.81 13.00
CA VAL A 81 19.52 -11.76 11.67
C VAL A 81 18.69 -13.01 11.41
N ALA A 82 19.20 -14.19 11.78
CA ALA A 82 18.47 -15.45 11.62
C ALA A 82 17.19 -15.49 12.49
N GLY A 83 17.26 -15.00 13.73
CA GLY A 83 16.10 -14.93 14.63
C GLY A 83 15.04 -13.96 14.10
N VAL A 84 15.43 -12.76 13.61
CA VAL A 84 14.53 -11.81 12.97
C VAL A 84 13.88 -12.46 11.76
N ALA A 85 14.64 -13.08 10.85
CA ALA A 85 14.13 -13.74 9.67
C ALA A 85 13.09 -14.81 10.04
N GLN A 86 13.44 -15.75 10.93
CA GLN A 86 12.54 -16.83 11.35
C GLN A 86 11.23 -16.31 11.96
N ALA A 87 11.30 -15.21 12.71
CA ALA A 87 10.12 -14.63 13.36
C ALA A 87 9.18 -13.92 12.36
N THR A 88 9.71 -13.37 11.25
CA THR A 88 8.98 -12.45 10.39
C THR A 88 8.70 -12.98 8.98
N MET A 89 9.32 -14.09 8.55
CA MET A 89 9.15 -14.64 7.19
C MET A 89 7.69 -14.95 6.86
N SER A 90 6.88 -15.40 7.83
CA SER A 90 5.44 -15.67 7.62
C SER A 90 4.58 -14.41 7.45
N SER A 91 5.16 -13.24 7.61
CA SER A 91 4.51 -11.95 7.30
C SER A 91 4.88 -11.41 5.91
N ILE A 92 5.75 -12.11 5.17
CA ILE A 92 6.25 -11.67 3.86
C ILE A 92 5.74 -12.64 2.79
N VAL A 93 5.26 -12.09 1.69
CA VAL A 93 4.69 -12.85 0.58
C VAL A 93 5.40 -12.52 -0.73
N ALA A 94 5.32 -13.45 -1.70
CA ALA A 94 5.65 -13.17 -3.09
C ALA A 94 4.42 -12.62 -3.81
N ILE A 95 4.63 -11.62 -4.66
CA ILE A 95 3.61 -11.08 -5.54
C ILE A 95 4.06 -11.30 -6.98
N THR A 96 3.20 -11.93 -7.78
CA THR A 96 3.39 -12.07 -9.23
C THR A 96 2.31 -11.28 -9.95
N SER A 97 2.73 -10.39 -10.84
CA SER A 97 1.86 -9.58 -11.69
C SER A 97 2.02 -9.98 -13.14
N VAL A 98 0.91 -10.19 -13.84
CA VAL A 98 0.91 -10.46 -15.29
C VAL A 98 0.20 -9.31 -15.97
N SER A 99 0.89 -8.66 -16.92
CA SER A 99 0.34 -7.62 -17.78
C SER A 99 0.20 -8.13 -19.19
N VAL A 100 -0.93 -7.84 -19.85
CA VAL A 100 -1.18 -8.18 -21.24
C VAL A 100 -1.23 -6.90 -22.05
N GLN A 101 -0.25 -6.67 -22.93
CA GLN A 101 -0.23 -5.55 -23.85
C GLN A 101 -0.62 -5.98 -25.26
N GLU A 102 -1.61 -5.31 -25.86
CA GLU A 102 -1.97 -5.51 -27.25
C GLU A 102 -1.19 -4.53 -28.15
N ILE A 103 -0.27 -5.04 -28.94
CA ILE A 103 0.49 -4.24 -29.91
C ILE A 103 -0.12 -4.41 -31.30
N PRO A 104 -0.54 -3.33 -31.98
CA PRO A 104 -1.02 -3.39 -33.35
C PRO A 104 0.07 -3.97 -34.27
N SER A 105 -0.29 -4.97 -35.09
CA SER A 105 0.65 -5.55 -36.04
C SER A 105 0.99 -4.53 -37.13
N PHE A 106 2.29 -4.30 -37.37
CA PHE A 106 2.81 -3.32 -38.34
C PHE A 106 2.34 -3.58 -39.80
N PHE A 107 1.81 -4.76 -40.10
CA PHE A 107 1.29 -5.14 -41.42
C PHE A 107 -0.23 -5.13 -41.53
N GLY A 108 -0.97 -4.47 -40.61
CA GLY A 108 -2.39 -4.15 -40.80
C GLY A 108 -3.38 -5.30 -40.62
N TYR A 109 -3.01 -6.45 -40.14
CA TYR A 109 -3.90 -7.57 -39.80
C TYR A 109 -3.63 -8.11 -38.41
N GLY A 110 -4.48 -7.70 -37.45
CA GLY A 110 -4.54 -8.24 -36.09
C GLY A 110 -3.67 -7.52 -35.06
N THR A 111 -4.03 -7.70 -33.80
CA THR A 111 -3.22 -7.33 -32.61
C THR A 111 -2.40 -8.56 -32.17
N ARG A 112 -1.19 -8.32 -31.70
CA ARG A 112 -0.41 -9.35 -30.98
C ARG A 112 -0.47 -9.01 -29.51
N GLN A 113 -0.83 -10.00 -28.70
CA GLN A 113 -0.77 -9.90 -27.26
C GLN A 113 0.65 -10.24 -26.78
N TYR A 114 1.25 -9.34 -26.05
CA TYR A 114 2.50 -9.56 -25.33
C TYR A 114 2.16 -9.68 -23.85
N GLN A 115 2.50 -10.82 -23.27
CA GLN A 115 2.43 -11.01 -21.84
C GLN A 115 3.78 -10.65 -21.22
N SER A 116 3.76 -9.83 -20.20
CA SER A 116 4.92 -9.52 -19.36
C SER A 116 4.60 -9.92 -17.94
N ALA A 117 5.47 -10.69 -17.32
CA ALA A 117 5.35 -11.06 -15.92
C ALA A 117 6.32 -10.21 -15.10
N GLY A 118 5.80 -9.59 -14.05
CA GLY A 118 6.56 -8.90 -13.01
C GLY A 118 6.50 -9.70 -11.71
N SER A 119 7.51 -9.56 -10.87
CA SER A 119 7.52 -10.16 -9.54
C SER A 119 8.09 -9.20 -8.51
N GLY A 120 7.60 -9.30 -7.30
CA GLY A 120 8.05 -8.54 -6.15
C GLY A 120 7.62 -9.23 -4.86
N SER A 121 7.68 -8.47 -3.79
CA SER A 121 7.30 -8.92 -2.46
C SER A 121 6.16 -8.07 -1.89
N GLY A 122 5.54 -8.57 -0.83
CA GLY A 122 4.58 -7.83 -0.05
C GLY A 122 4.72 -8.13 1.44
N ILE A 123 4.17 -7.26 2.24
CA ILE A 123 4.16 -7.35 3.71
C ILE A 123 2.70 -7.46 4.14
N ILE A 124 2.34 -8.49 4.87
CA ILE A 124 1.01 -8.62 5.47
C ILE A 124 0.91 -7.60 6.60
N VAL A 125 0.16 -6.51 6.39
CA VAL A 125 0.09 -5.39 7.32
C VAL A 125 -1.21 -5.31 8.09
N GLY A 126 -2.23 -6.07 7.68
CA GLY A 126 -3.51 -6.06 8.35
C GLY A 126 -4.52 -7.01 7.75
N GLU A 127 -5.71 -6.99 8.29
CA GLU A 127 -6.85 -7.76 7.82
C GLU A 127 -8.16 -7.05 8.16
N ASN A 128 -9.23 -7.42 7.43
CA ASN A 128 -10.60 -7.10 7.79
C ASN A 128 -11.43 -8.40 7.87
N ASP A 129 -12.75 -8.31 7.93
CA ASP A 129 -13.62 -9.46 8.09
C ASP A 129 -13.47 -10.51 6.96
N SER A 130 -13.20 -10.07 5.72
CA SER A 130 -13.14 -10.93 4.54
C SER A 130 -11.77 -10.99 3.86
N GLU A 131 -10.90 -9.99 4.07
CA GLU A 131 -9.68 -9.82 3.31
C GLU A 131 -8.44 -9.81 4.20
N LEU A 132 -7.36 -10.38 3.70
CA LEU A 132 -6.01 -10.17 4.17
C LEU A 132 -5.38 -9.03 3.35
N LEU A 133 -4.74 -8.06 4.02
CA LEU A 133 -4.24 -6.83 3.42
C LEU A 133 -2.72 -6.81 3.40
N ILE A 134 -2.17 -6.58 2.21
CA ILE A 134 -0.75 -6.71 1.91
C ILE A 134 -0.23 -5.38 1.35
N ALA A 135 0.73 -4.78 2.03
CA ALA A 135 1.45 -3.60 1.54
C ALA A 135 2.55 -4.03 0.56
N THR A 136 2.72 -3.27 -0.50
CA THR A 136 3.79 -3.46 -1.50
C THR A 136 4.12 -2.14 -2.20
N ASN A 137 5.03 -2.17 -3.17
CA ASN A 137 5.26 -1.00 -4.03
C ASN A 137 4.23 -0.93 -5.17
N ASN A 138 3.90 0.29 -5.58
CA ASN A 138 3.02 0.51 -6.73
C ASN A 138 3.60 -0.09 -8.01
N HIS A 139 4.91 0.06 -8.27
CA HIS A 139 5.53 -0.49 -9.47
C HIS A 139 5.49 -2.02 -9.59
N VAL A 140 5.26 -2.75 -8.48
CA VAL A 140 5.11 -4.21 -8.47
C VAL A 140 3.77 -4.63 -9.05
N VAL A 141 2.72 -3.83 -8.84
CA VAL A 141 1.33 -4.16 -9.20
C VAL A 141 0.77 -3.31 -10.34
N SER A 142 1.44 -2.23 -10.70
CA SER A 142 0.99 -1.29 -11.74
C SER A 142 0.85 -1.97 -13.10
N GLY A 143 -0.29 -1.76 -13.77
CA GLY A 143 -0.58 -2.33 -15.09
C GLY A 143 -0.86 -3.84 -15.08
N ALA A 144 -0.96 -4.49 -13.91
CA ALA A 144 -1.29 -5.90 -13.82
C ALA A 144 -2.71 -6.18 -14.32
N THR A 145 -2.84 -7.18 -15.20
CA THR A 145 -4.11 -7.73 -15.61
C THR A 145 -4.54 -8.86 -14.66
N THR A 146 -3.56 -9.61 -14.15
CA THR A 146 -3.76 -10.66 -13.16
C THR A 146 -2.72 -10.51 -12.07
N LEU A 147 -3.13 -10.66 -10.82
CA LEU A 147 -2.28 -10.56 -9.65
C LEU A 147 -2.45 -11.82 -8.81
N THR A 148 -1.34 -12.41 -8.40
CA THR A 148 -1.33 -13.56 -7.50
C THR A 148 -0.35 -13.35 -6.36
N VAL A 149 -0.68 -13.93 -5.21
CA VAL A 149 0.12 -13.91 -3.99
C VAL A 149 0.45 -15.33 -3.60
N CYS A 150 1.74 -15.60 -3.33
CA CYS A 150 2.20 -16.85 -2.76
C CYS A 150 2.67 -16.60 -1.32
N PHE A 151 2.09 -17.33 -0.40
CA PHE A 151 2.45 -17.27 1.03
C PHE A 151 3.66 -18.18 1.30
N ALA A 152 4.45 -17.84 2.31
CA ALA A 152 5.49 -18.73 2.80
C ALA A 152 4.83 -19.94 3.48
N GLY A 153 5.03 -21.13 2.95
CA GLY A 153 4.60 -22.37 3.58
C GLY A 153 5.67 -22.91 4.50
N SER A 154 5.26 -23.79 5.44
CA SER A 154 6.16 -24.51 6.37
C SER A 154 7.25 -25.32 5.68
N ASP A 155 7.04 -25.71 4.42
CA ASP A 155 7.96 -26.51 3.65
C ASP A 155 9.19 -25.73 3.14
N VAL A 156 9.18 -24.39 3.21
CA VAL A 156 10.32 -23.56 2.76
C VAL A 156 11.43 -23.47 3.81
N VAL A 157 11.15 -23.77 5.07
CA VAL A 157 12.12 -23.68 6.18
C VAL A 157 13.01 -24.93 6.28
N GLY A 158 12.71 -26.01 5.51
CA GLY A 158 13.35 -27.31 5.60
C GLY A 158 14.03 -27.83 4.32
N ALA A 159 14.26 -27.00 3.30
CA ALA A 159 14.79 -27.44 2.01
C ALA A 159 16.28 -27.86 2.06
N GLU A 160 16.63 -28.87 2.87
CA GLU A 160 17.91 -29.56 2.71
C GLU A 160 17.85 -30.80 1.80
N GLU A 161 16.68 -31.26 1.35
CA GLU A 161 16.57 -32.55 0.62
C GLU A 161 16.31 -32.48 -0.89
N GLU A 162 15.90 -31.36 -1.50
CA GLU A 162 15.57 -31.32 -2.94
C GLU A 162 16.65 -30.74 -3.88
N THR A 163 17.82 -30.35 -3.38
CA THR A 163 18.94 -29.87 -4.23
C THR A 163 19.59 -30.97 -5.08
N GLN A 164 19.18 -32.23 -4.97
CA GLN A 164 19.78 -33.33 -5.77
C GLN A 164 19.02 -33.66 -7.07
N ALA A 165 17.79 -33.22 -7.25
CA ALA A 165 17.00 -33.58 -8.44
C ALA A 165 17.24 -32.69 -9.67
N MET A 166 17.75 -31.46 -9.51
CA MET A 166 17.97 -30.53 -10.64
C MET A 166 19.38 -30.55 -11.25
N ALA A 167 20.30 -31.37 -10.75
CA ALA A 167 21.67 -31.45 -11.28
C ALA A 167 21.85 -32.39 -12.51
N SER A 168 20.80 -33.04 -13.01
CA SER A 168 20.92 -34.04 -14.07
C SER A 168 20.27 -33.71 -15.41
N SER A 169 19.71 -32.55 -15.62
CA SER A 169 19.19 -32.11 -16.91
C SER A 169 19.97 -30.91 -17.44
N GLY A 170 21.07 -31.19 -18.14
CA GLY A 170 21.79 -30.19 -18.89
C GLY A 170 20.96 -29.76 -20.12
N SER A 171 20.35 -28.59 -20.04
CA SER A 171 19.86 -27.87 -21.21
C SER A 171 20.17 -26.39 -21.05
N THR A 172 21.18 -25.96 -21.82
CA THR A 172 21.45 -24.53 -22.07
C THR A 172 20.39 -24.03 -23.03
N GLY A 173 19.43 -23.27 -22.49
CA GLY A 173 18.45 -22.57 -23.31
C GLY A 173 17.74 -21.54 -22.41
N PHE A 174 18.01 -20.25 -22.64
CA PHE A 174 17.11 -19.18 -22.21
C PHE A 174 15.80 -19.36 -22.97
N GLY A 175 14.91 -20.21 -22.46
CA GLY A 175 13.57 -20.44 -22.93
C GLY A 175 12.58 -19.85 -21.92
N SER A 176 11.71 -19.02 -22.42
CA SER A 176 10.57 -18.43 -21.76
C SER A 176 9.51 -19.51 -21.42
N ASP A 177 9.73 -20.29 -20.41
CA ASP A 177 8.73 -21.14 -19.75
C ASP A 177 9.31 -21.49 -18.36
N GLY A 178 9.43 -20.50 -17.48
CA GLY A 178 9.57 -20.74 -16.06
C GLY A 178 8.19 -21.12 -15.53
N ASP A 179 7.94 -22.40 -15.40
CA ASP A 179 6.84 -22.91 -14.57
C ASP A 179 7.10 -22.38 -13.15
N VAL A 180 6.46 -21.28 -12.80
CA VAL A 180 6.32 -20.84 -11.41
C VAL A 180 5.42 -21.89 -10.79
N ASP A 181 5.88 -22.56 -9.74
CA ASP A 181 5.07 -23.50 -8.98
C ASP A 181 3.85 -22.73 -8.44
N VAL A 182 2.73 -22.81 -9.17
CA VAL A 182 1.50 -22.02 -8.90
C VAL A 182 0.53 -22.77 -7.99
N ASP A 183 0.90 -23.95 -7.48
CA ASP A 183 0.01 -24.80 -6.69
C ASP A 183 -0.44 -24.13 -5.38
N ASN A 184 0.27 -23.08 -4.91
CA ASN A 184 -0.05 -22.30 -3.72
C ASN A 184 -0.30 -20.80 -4.01
N ALA A 185 -0.50 -20.43 -5.27
CA ALA A 185 -0.77 -19.03 -5.64
C ALA A 185 -2.25 -18.70 -5.48
N VAL A 186 -2.54 -17.71 -4.65
CA VAL A 186 -3.90 -17.21 -4.40
C VAL A 186 -4.14 -15.95 -5.23
N SER A 187 -5.32 -15.83 -5.83
CA SER A 187 -5.72 -14.64 -6.58
C SER A 187 -5.78 -13.42 -5.66
N ALA A 188 -5.33 -12.30 -6.16
CA ALA A 188 -5.28 -11.06 -5.39
C ALA A 188 -5.81 -9.88 -6.21
N LYS A 189 -6.27 -8.85 -5.52
CA LYS A 189 -6.84 -7.65 -6.11
C LYS A 189 -6.12 -6.41 -5.61
N ILE A 190 -5.99 -5.40 -6.44
CA ILE A 190 -5.46 -4.10 -6.02
C ILE A 190 -6.56 -3.36 -5.25
N LYS A 191 -6.34 -3.13 -3.96
CA LYS A 191 -7.27 -2.36 -3.12
C LYS A 191 -7.07 -0.86 -3.29
N GLY A 192 -5.84 -0.44 -3.52
CA GLY A 192 -5.50 0.95 -3.79
C GLY A 192 -4.02 1.15 -4.06
N THR A 193 -3.71 2.25 -4.74
CA THR A 193 -2.35 2.64 -5.11
C THR A 193 -2.08 4.10 -4.79
N ASP A 194 -0.82 4.43 -4.49
CA ASP A 194 -0.24 5.76 -4.44
C ASP A 194 1.04 5.76 -5.28
N GLU A 195 0.93 6.26 -6.50
CA GLU A 195 2.02 6.29 -7.47
C GLU A 195 3.15 7.26 -7.06
N GLU A 196 2.79 8.37 -6.41
CA GLU A 196 3.76 9.39 -5.99
C GLU A 196 4.74 8.86 -4.93
N ASN A 197 4.24 8.04 -4.01
CA ASN A 197 5.04 7.45 -2.95
C ASN A 197 5.45 6.01 -3.25
N ASP A 198 5.10 5.49 -4.44
CA ASP A 198 5.36 4.11 -4.87
C ASP A 198 4.82 3.07 -3.88
N LEU A 199 3.59 3.25 -3.40
CA LEU A 199 2.92 2.38 -2.45
C LEU A 199 1.65 1.77 -3.06
N ALA A 200 1.32 0.56 -2.66
CA ALA A 200 0.08 -0.11 -2.98
C ALA A 200 -0.38 -1.02 -1.84
N VAL A 201 -1.68 -1.25 -1.77
CA VAL A 201 -2.28 -2.28 -0.95
C VAL A 201 -2.98 -3.28 -1.86
N VAL A 202 -2.68 -4.55 -1.63
CA VAL A 202 -3.27 -5.70 -2.30
C VAL A 202 -4.15 -6.43 -1.29
N ALA A 203 -5.33 -6.86 -1.72
CA ALA A 203 -6.27 -7.64 -0.94
C ALA A 203 -6.32 -9.08 -1.45
N VAL A 204 -6.34 -10.04 -0.54
CA VAL A 204 -6.57 -11.46 -0.80
C VAL A 204 -7.80 -11.88 0.01
N GLU A 205 -8.79 -12.49 -0.65
CA GLU A 205 -9.97 -13.02 0.03
C GLU A 205 -9.55 -14.15 0.98
N LYS A 206 -9.90 -14.05 2.26
CA LYS A 206 -9.55 -15.07 3.27
C LYS A 206 -10.11 -16.45 2.93
N SER A 207 -11.27 -16.49 2.27
CA SER A 207 -11.90 -17.75 1.81
C SER A 207 -11.10 -18.50 0.77
N ASP A 208 -10.20 -17.82 0.06
CA ASP A 208 -9.38 -18.38 -1.00
C ASP A 208 -8.03 -18.89 -0.47
N ILE A 209 -7.70 -18.57 0.79
CA ILE A 209 -6.47 -19.01 1.46
C ILE A 209 -6.73 -20.34 2.15
N PRO A 210 -5.89 -21.38 1.92
CA PRO A 210 -6.02 -22.65 2.63
C PRO A 210 -5.92 -22.47 4.16
N ASP A 211 -6.73 -23.24 4.91
CA ASP A 211 -6.78 -23.15 6.38
C ASP A 211 -5.39 -23.35 7.01
N GLU A 212 -4.60 -24.29 6.50
CA GLU A 212 -3.22 -24.57 6.97
C GLU A 212 -2.33 -23.33 6.80
N THR A 213 -2.43 -22.64 5.66
CA THR A 213 -1.69 -21.41 5.38
C THR A 213 -2.15 -20.27 6.29
N MET A 214 -3.47 -20.15 6.54
CA MET A 214 -4.01 -19.13 7.46
C MET A 214 -3.50 -19.29 8.90
N GLU A 215 -3.24 -20.52 9.37
CA GLU A 215 -2.68 -20.78 10.71
C GLU A 215 -1.22 -20.32 10.83
N GLU A 216 -0.47 -20.26 9.72
CA GLU A 216 0.94 -19.88 9.68
C GLU A 216 1.15 -18.39 9.41
N ILE A 217 0.19 -17.72 8.78
CA ILE A 217 0.25 -16.29 8.44
C ILE A 217 0.34 -15.46 9.72
N LYS A 218 1.18 -14.42 9.67
CA LYS A 218 1.29 -13.41 10.71
C LYS A 218 1.19 -12.02 10.12
N ILE A 219 0.48 -11.14 10.81
CA ILE A 219 0.50 -9.72 10.50
C ILE A 219 1.83 -9.15 10.99
N ALA A 220 2.53 -8.42 10.13
CA ALA A 220 3.79 -7.80 10.46
C ALA A 220 3.60 -6.71 11.52
N GLN A 221 4.54 -6.63 12.45
CA GLN A 221 4.57 -5.55 13.42
C GLN A 221 5.23 -4.33 12.81
N LEU A 222 4.52 -3.20 12.78
CA LEU A 222 5.06 -1.94 12.31
C LEU A 222 5.80 -1.22 13.45
N GLY A 223 7.04 -0.82 13.18
CA GLY A 223 7.85 -0.01 14.07
C GLY A 223 7.76 1.48 13.73
N SER A 224 8.74 2.25 14.21
CA SER A 224 8.92 3.67 13.88
C SER A 224 10.19 3.88 13.06
N SER A 225 10.09 4.61 11.96
CA SER A 225 11.27 5.05 11.20
C SER A 225 11.77 6.43 11.62
N ASP A 226 11.03 7.15 12.46
CA ASP A 226 11.37 8.51 12.89
C ASP A 226 12.52 8.53 13.90
N ASP A 227 12.65 7.45 14.66
CA ASP A 227 13.68 7.29 15.70
C ASP A 227 14.96 6.60 15.20
N LEU A 228 15.01 6.25 13.89
CA LEU A 228 16.17 5.56 13.32
C LEU A 228 17.44 6.41 13.36
N VAL A 229 18.55 5.75 13.66
CA VAL A 229 19.87 6.36 13.69
C VAL A 229 20.78 5.68 12.66
N VAL A 230 21.60 6.48 11.96
CA VAL A 230 22.63 5.96 11.04
C VAL A 230 23.60 5.05 11.82
N GLY A 231 23.80 3.84 11.29
CA GLY A 231 24.61 2.80 11.92
C GLY A 231 23.80 1.76 12.69
N GLU A 232 22.47 1.83 12.72
CA GLU A 232 21.61 0.75 13.21
C GLU A 232 21.61 -0.42 12.24
N GLN A 233 21.60 -1.65 12.79
CA GLN A 233 21.54 -2.87 11.99
C GLN A 233 20.13 -3.12 11.50
N VAL A 234 20.01 -3.52 10.21
CA VAL A 234 18.73 -3.80 9.55
C VAL A 234 18.76 -5.14 8.81
N VAL A 235 17.58 -5.71 8.64
CA VAL A 235 17.36 -6.95 7.89
C VAL A 235 16.36 -6.64 6.77
N ALA A 236 16.73 -6.92 5.53
CA ALA A 236 15.82 -6.82 4.39
C ALA A 236 15.35 -8.21 3.99
N ILE A 237 14.04 -8.40 3.91
CA ILE A 237 13.41 -9.67 3.52
C ILE A 237 12.48 -9.42 2.34
N GLY A 238 12.52 -10.34 1.38
CA GLY A 238 11.60 -10.38 0.27
C GLY A 238 11.64 -11.74 -0.40
N ASN A 239 10.70 -12.01 -1.31
CA ASN A 239 10.60 -13.25 -2.04
C ASN A 239 10.93 -12.99 -3.51
N ALA A 240 12.22 -13.04 -3.84
CA ALA A 240 12.71 -12.74 -5.18
C ALA A 240 12.28 -13.81 -6.19
N LEU A 241 11.48 -13.40 -7.18
CA LEU A 241 11.14 -14.23 -8.34
C LEU A 241 10.39 -15.55 -8.03
N GLY A 242 9.80 -15.69 -6.84
CA GLY A 242 9.16 -16.93 -6.44
C GLY A 242 10.11 -18.10 -6.16
N TYR A 243 11.43 -17.86 -6.21
CA TYR A 243 12.44 -18.88 -5.89
C TYR A 243 12.69 -19.08 -4.39
N GLY A 244 11.83 -18.55 -3.55
CA GLY A 244 11.97 -18.57 -2.11
C GLY A 244 12.38 -17.23 -1.51
N GLN A 245 12.16 -17.10 -0.22
CA GLN A 245 12.48 -15.89 0.52
C GLN A 245 13.98 -15.66 0.59
N SER A 246 14.42 -14.46 0.32
CA SER A 246 15.79 -14.02 0.48
C SER A 246 15.92 -13.06 1.64
N VAL A 247 16.94 -13.28 2.46
CA VAL A 247 17.28 -12.45 3.61
C VAL A 247 18.62 -11.81 3.35
N THR A 248 18.68 -10.49 3.43
CA THR A 248 19.93 -9.74 3.44
C THR A 248 20.00 -8.88 4.68
N SER A 249 21.20 -8.54 5.13
CA SER A 249 21.38 -7.66 6.30
C SER A 249 22.43 -6.61 6.02
N GLY A 250 22.31 -5.51 6.70
CA GLY A 250 23.20 -4.37 6.59
C GLY A 250 22.93 -3.36 7.69
N TRP A 251 23.17 -2.11 7.38
CA TRP A 251 23.08 -0.99 8.32
C TRP A 251 22.32 0.16 7.70
N VAL A 252 21.72 1.00 8.50
CA VAL A 252 21.22 2.30 8.05
C VAL A 252 22.42 3.16 7.67
N SER A 253 22.63 3.36 6.37
CA SER A 253 23.75 4.15 5.83
C SER A 253 23.48 5.64 5.82
N ALA A 254 22.23 6.04 5.59
CA ALA A 254 21.77 7.43 5.65
C ALA A 254 20.25 7.51 5.77
N LEU A 255 19.74 8.66 6.20
CA LEU A 255 18.32 8.98 6.30
C LEU A 255 17.99 10.20 5.43
N ASN A 256 16.71 10.37 5.13
CA ASN A 256 16.18 11.51 4.37
C ASN A 256 16.84 11.71 3.01
N ARG A 257 17.13 10.61 2.29
CA ARG A 257 17.69 10.68 0.94
C ARG A 257 16.64 11.08 -0.08
N SER A 258 17.07 11.94 -1.01
CA SER A 258 16.30 12.28 -2.22
C SER A 258 17.03 11.75 -3.44
N ILE A 259 16.26 11.12 -4.36
CA ILE A 259 16.79 10.50 -5.58
C ILE A 259 15.93 10.97 -6.74
N SER A 260 16.58 11.43 -7.80
CA SER A 260 15.90 11.73 -9.07
C SER A 260 15.86 10.48 -9.93
N THR A 261 14.67 10.07 -10.34
CA THR A 261 14.42 8.96 -11.25
C THR A 261 13.83 9.48 -12.56
N GLU A 262 13.70 8.62 -13.56
CA GLU A 262 13.00 8.97 -14.81
C GLU A 262 11.52 9.31 -14.57
N ASP A 263 10.90 8.73 -13.54
CA ASP A 263 9.49 8.91 -13.16
C ASP A 263 9.27 10.10 -12.20
N GLY A 264 10.33 10.79 -11.76
CA GLY A 264 10.23 11.91 -10.83
C GLY A 264 11.26 11.88 -9.71
N GLU A 265 11.01 12.65 -8.64
CA GLU A 265 11.88 12.73 -7.47
C GLU A 265 11.26 11.93 -6.30
N ALA A 266 11.98 10.93 -5.79
CA ALA A 266 11.65 10.26 -4.54
C ALA A 266 12.44 10.89 -3.39
N SER A 267 11.77 11.26 -2.30
CA SER A 267 12.37 11.96 -1.17
C SER A 267 12.08 11.31 0.18
N GLY A 268 12.95 11.57 1.14
CA GLY A 268 12.80 11.08 2.51
C GLY A 268 13.13 9.59 2.69
N LEU A 269 13.89 8.99 1.77
CA LEU A 269 14.19 7.56 1.79
C LEU A 269 15.24 7.19 2.86
N ILE A 270 15.13 5.95 3.37
CA ILE A 270 16.17 5.27 4.15
C ILE A 270 17.17 4.69 3.15
N GLN A 271 18.47 4.94 3.34
CA GLN A 271 19.53 4.29 2.61
C GLN A 271 20.17 3.20 3.47
N THR A 272 20.39 2.02 2.88
CA THR A 272 21.04 0.88 3.53
C THR A 272 22.07 0.24 2.62
N ASP A 273 23.06 -0.44 3.17
CA ASP A 273 24.00 -1.32 2.46
C ASP A 273 23.53 -2.78 2.43
N ALA A 274 22.40 -3.11 3.08
CA ALA A 274 21.70 -4.37 2.82
C ALA A 274 21.36 -4.47 1.33
N ALA A 275 21.60 -5.63 0.72
CA ALA A 275 21.37 -5.82 -0.71
C ALA A 275 19.87 -5.71 -1.04
N ILE A 276 19.47 -4.64 -1.72
CA ILE A 276 18.14 -4.41 -2.27
C ILE A 276 18.20 -4.64 -3.78
N ASN A 277 17.54 -5.69 -4.25
CA ASN A 277 17.56 -6.13 -5.64
C ASN A 277 16.14 -6.33 -6.17
N PRO A 278 15.93 -6.42 -7.49
CA PRO A 278 14.66 -6.85 -8.05
C PRO A 278 14.20 -8.17 -7.42
N GLY A 279 12.95 -8.17 -6.92
CA GLY A 279 12.35 -9.28 -6.20
C GLY A 279 12.13 -9.02 -4.71
N ASN A 280 13.00 -8.30 -4.01
CA ASN A 280 12.69 -7.87 -2.65
C ASN A 280 12.00 -6.48 -2.58
N SER A 281 11.74 -5.82 -3.74
CA SER A 281 10.85 -4.65 -3.81
C SER A 281 9.48 -4.97 -3.25
N GLY A 282 8.95 -4.09 -2.40
CA GLY A 282 7.68 -4.27 -1.69
C GLY A 282 7.80 -5.14 -0.43
N GLY A 283 8.94 -5.80 -0.20
CA GLY A 283 9.24 -6.53 1.03
C GLY A 283 9.69 -5.62 2.17
N ALA A 284 9.94 -6.21 3.34
CA ALA A 284 10.22 -5.49 4.56
C ALA A 284 11.70 -5.12 4.72
N LEU A 285 11.95 -3.90 5.19
CA LEU A 285 13.16 -3.54 5.93
C LEU A 285 12.81 -3.57 7.41
N LEU A 286 13.51 -4.39 8.18
CA LEU A 286 13.23 -4.68 9.58
C LEU A 286 14.36 -4.18 10.47
N ASN A 287 14.03 -3.75 11.70
CA ASN A 287 14.99 -3.57 12.76
C ASN A 287 15.33 -4.92 13.43
N MET A 288 16.25 -4.91 14.40
CA MET A 288 16.67 -6.14 15.11
C MET A 288 15.63 -6.68 16.10
N ASN A 289 14.50 -5.98 16.30
CA ASN A 289 13.35 -6.47 17.05
C ASN A 289 12.33 -7.20 16.16
N GLY A 290 12.52 -7.21 14.82
CA GLY A 290 11.59 -7.78 13.87
C GLY A 290 10.45 -6.82 13.47
N GLU A 291 10.56 -5.54 13.79
CA GLU A 291 9.57 -4.52 13.44
C GLU A 291 9.89 -3.94 12.06
N VAL A 292 8.87 -3.72 11.24
CA VAL A 292 9.00 -3.10 9.92
C VAL A 292 9.28 -1.60 10.09
N ILE A 293 10.45 -1.16 9.64
CA ILE A 293 10.89 0.24 9.64
C ILE A 293 10.86 0.87 8.25
N GLY A 294 10.67 0.06 7.21
CA GLY A 294 10.56 0.55 5.84
C GLY A 294 10.11 -0.52 4.87
N ILE A 295 9.73 -0.08 3.66
CA ILE A 295 9.35 -0.93 2.52
C ILE A 295 10.46 -0.84 1.48
N ASN A 296 11.09 -1.97 1.17
CA ASN A 296 12.20 -2.05 0.21
C ASN A 296 11.77 -1.58 -1.18
N ALA A 297 12.59 -0.79 -1.86
CA ALA A 297 12.28 -0.25 -3.17
C ALA A 297 13.50 -0.33 -4.10
N ALA A 298 13.66 -1.46 -4.79
CA ALA A 298 14.78 -1.71 -5.70
C ALA A 298 14.79 -0.78 -6.92
N LYS A 299 13.64 -0.23 -7.33
CA LYS A 299 13.56 0.73 -8.45
C LYS A 299 14.44 1.97 -8.21
N TYR A 300 14.77 2.29 -6.97
CA TYR A 300 15.62 3.42 -6.61
C TYR A 300 17.12 3.06 -6.53
N ALA A 301 17.47 1.77 -6.61
CA ALA A 301 18.86 1.34 -6.63
C ALA A 301 19.46 1.57 -8.02
N ASP A 302 20.63 2.23 -8.06
CA ASP A 302 21.40 2.37 -9.32
C ASP A 302 22.14 1.06 -9.60
N SER A 303 21.83 0.42 -10.72
CA SER A 303 22.47 -0.82 -11.15
C SER A 303 23.99 -0.71 -11.37
N GLN A 304 24.53 0.49 -11.41
CA GLN A 304 25.97 0.77 -11.57
C GLN A 304 26.68 1.03 -10.23
N VAL A 305 25.93 1.12 -9.12
CA VAL A 305 26.48 1.42 -7.79
C VAL A 305 26.12 0.31 -6.82
N GLU A 306 27.10 -0.49 -6.44
CA GLU A 306 26.94 -1.53 -5.43
C GLU A 306 26.88 -0.93 -4.01
N GLY A 307 26.09 -1.55 -3.13
CA GLY A 307 26.02 -1.19 -1.70
C GLY A 307 25.17 0.03 -1.38
N MET A 308 24.27 0.45 -2.29
CA MET A 308 23.26 1.46 -2.01
C MET A 308 21.85 0.92 -2.30
N GLY A 309 21.20 0.44 -1.25
CA GLY A 309 19.78 0.08 -1.26
C GLY A 309 18.93 1.20 -0.65
N TYR A 310 17.65 1.22 -1.00
CA TYR A 310 16.71 2.21 -0.51
C TYR A 310 15.41 1.57 -0.04
N ALA A 311 14.81 2.18 0.99
CA ALA A 311 13.49 1.81 1.47
C ALA A 311 12.65 3.05 1.77
N ILE A 312 11.34 2.93 1.57
CA ILE A 312 10.36 3.95 1.94
C ILE A 312 10.13 3.85 3.44
N PRO A 313 10.34 4.92 4.24
CA PRO A 313 10.16 4.88 5.70
C PRO A 313 8.74 4.48 6.09
N ILE A 314 8.60 3.62 7.10
CA ILE A 314 7.28 3.13 7.51
C ILE A 314 6.40 4.26 8.09
N SER A 315 6.96 5.20 8.85
CA SER A 315 6.20 6.33 9.39
C SER A 315 5.63 7.25 8.30
N LYS A 316 6.26 7.29 7.10
CA LYS A 316 5.72 7.96 5.92
C LYS A 316 4.67 7.11 5.23
N ALA A 317 4.89 5.80 5.14
CA ALA A 317 4.02 4.87 4.44
C ALA A 317 2.72 4.57 5.20
N GLU A 318 2.76 4.42 6.53
CA GLU A 318 1.65 4.01 7.38
C GLU A 318 0.35 4.80 7.13
N PRO A 319 0.33 6.16 7.19
CA PRO A 319 -0.91 6.91 6.96
C PRO A 319 -1.46 6.74 5.53
N ILE A 320 -0.60 6.51 4.54
CA ILE A 320 -1.01 6.25 3.17
C ILE A 320 -1.60 4.84 3.08
N LEU A 321 -0.94 3.85 3.67
CA LEU A 321 -1.44 2.47 3.70
C LEU A 321 -2.79 2.39 4.43
N GLU A 322 -2.97 3.08 5.56
CA GLU A 322 -4.25 3.15 6.26
C GLU A 322 -5.37 3.71 5.35
N GLU A 323 -5.08 4.75 4.57
CA GLU A 323 -6.05 5.27 3.60
C GLU A 323 -6.38 4.24 2.52
N LEU A 324 -5.35 3.56 1.95
CA LEU A 324 -5.53 2.57 0.91
C LEU A 324 -6.28 1.32 1.41
N MET A 325 -5.99 0.86 2.63
CA MET A 325 -6.63 -0.30 3.27
C MET A 325 -8.13 -0.10 3.51
N ASN A 326 -8.56 1.12 3.74
CA ASN A 326 -9.97 1.47 3.99
C ASN A 326 -10.79 1.66 2.70
N ARG A 327 -10.19 1.53 1.52
CA ARG A 327 -10.90 1.59 0.25
C ARG A 327 -11.69 0.31 -0.02
N GLU A 328 -12.74 0.42 -0.83
CA GLU A 328 -13.47 -0.73 -1.34
C GLU A 328 -12.62 -1.45 -2.40
N THR A 329 -12.47 -2.77 -2.24
CA THR A 329 -11.80 -3.60 -3.27
C THR A 329 -12.75 -3.79 -4.43
N ARG A 330 -12.31 -3.45 -5.65
CA ARG A 330 -13.12 -3.53 -6.86
C ARG A 330 -12.53 -4.51 -7.86
N ASP A 331 -13.39 -5.27 -8.51
CA ASP A 331 -13.03 -6.07 -9.66
C ASP A 331 -13.04 -5.22 -10.94
N LYS A 332 -12.15 -5.55 -11.86
CA LYS A 332 -12.20 -4.97 -13.18
C LYS A 332 -13.45 -5.45 -13.90
N VAL A 333 -14.21 -4.53 -14.50
CA VAL A 333 -15.42 -4.86 -15.25
C VAL A 333 -15.05 -5.72 -16.47
N GLU A 334 -15.43 -7.00 -16.46
CA GLU A 334 -15.06 -7.96 -17.52
C GLU A 334 -15.67 -7.58 -18.89
N ASP A 335 -16.92 -7.13 -18.88
CA ASP A 335 -17.63 -6.71 -20.09
C ASP A 335 -17.38 -5.23 -20.38
N SER A 336 -16.49 -4.95 -21.34
CA SER A 336 -16.14 -3.57 -21.74
C SER A 336 -17.33 -2.70 -22.12
N SER A 337 -18.47 -3.31 -22.49
CA SER A 337 -19.71 -2.56 -22.79
C SER A 337 -20.43 -2.05 -21.55
N LYS A 338 -20.09 -2.58 -20.37
CA LYS A 338 -20.63 -2.18 -19.08
C LYS A 338 -19.75 -1.21 -18.31
N VAL A 339 -18.53 -0.97 -18.80
CA VAL A 339 -17.61 0.01 -18.19
C VAL A 339 -18.24 1.38 -18.16
N GLY A 340 -18.11 2.09 -17.03
CA GLY A 340 -18.62 3.43 -16.84
C GLY A 340 -17.95 4.43 -17.80
N TYR A 341 -18.76 5.34 -18.36
CA TYR A 341 -18.31 6.38 -19.26
C TYR A 341 -18.68 7.77 -18.74
N MET A 342 -17.70 8.61 -18.48
CA MET A 342 -17.91 9.95 -17.93
C MET A 342 -18.43 10.96 -18.96
N GLY A 343 -18.21 10.74 -20.24
CA GLY A 343 -18.56 11.69 -21.30
C GLY A 343 -17.56 12.84 -21.43
N VAL A 344 -16.27 12.56 -21.28
CA VAL A 344 -15.19 13.55 -21.47
C VAL A 344 -14.17 13.07 -22.49
N LYS A 345 -13.48 14.02 -23.14
CA LYS A 345 -12.21 13.79 -23.82
C LYS A 345 -11.10 14.42 -22.98
N ALA A 346 -10.13 13.63 -22.60
CA ALA A 346 -8.98 14.08 -21.85
C ALA A 346 -7.69 14.03 -22.67
N ALA A 347 -6.71 14.81 -22.26
CA ALA A 347 -5.35 14.81 -22.78
C ALA A 347 -4.37 14.91 -21.59
N ASP A 348 -3.14 14.47 -21.81
CA ASP A 348 -2.08 14.65 -20.84
C ASP A 348 -1.56 16.08 -20.90
N LEU A 349 -1.18 16.62 -19.74
CA LEU A 349 -0.46 17.89 -19.65
C LEU A 349 1.02 17.62 -19.89
N THR A 350 1.66 18.47 -20.70
CA THR A 350 3.10 18.38 -20.85
C THR A 350 3.83 18.88 -19.60
N THR A 351 5.02 18.35 -19.34
CA THR A 351 5.85 18.76 -18.18
C THR A 351 6.08 20.28 -18.19
N GLU A 352 6.28 20.87 -19.39
CA GLU A 352 6.47 22.32 -19.55
C GLU A 352 5.20 23.10 -19.16
N ALA A 353 4.01 22.59 -19.51
CA ALA A 353 2.76 23.24 -19.14
C ALA A 353 2.54 23.18 -17.61
N ILE A 354 2.80 22.03 -16.98
CA ILE A 354 2.72 21.85 -15.54
C ILE A 354 3.63 22.87 -14.82
N GLN A 355 4.90 22.97 -15.24
CA GLN A 355 5.87 23.86 -14.61
C GLN A 355 5.62 25.34 -14.90
N MET A 356 5.28 25.69 -16.15
CA MET A 356 5.08 27.09 -16.56
C MET A 356 3.84 27.71 -15.94
N TYR A 357 2.76 26.95 -15.81
CA TYR A 357 1.47 27.44 -15.33
C TYR A 357 1.16 26.98 -13.90
N ASN A 358 2.08 26.28 -13.25
CA ASN A 358 1.89 25.69 -11.91
C ASN A 358 0.58 24.87 -11.81
N MET A 359 0.32 24.06 -12.86
CA MET A 359 -0.85 23.19 -12.92
C MET A 359 -0.56 21.88 -12.17
N PRO A 360 -1.56 21.27 -11.51
CA PRO A 360 -1.40 19.93 -10.97
C PRO A 360 -1.29 18.90 -12.12
N ALA A 361 -0.59 17.79 -11.88
CA ALA A 361 -0.70 16.62 -12.74
C ALA A 361 -2.13 16.08 -12.72
N GLY A 362 -2.59 15.50 -13.83
CA GLY A 362 -3.94 14.98 -13.96
C GLY A 362 -4.44 14.91 -15.41
N ALA A 363 -5.65 14.45 -15.59
CA ALA A 363 -6.31 14.36 -16.90
C ALA A 363 -6.94 15.70 -17.28
N PHE A 364 -6.36 16.40 -18.24
CA PHE A 364 -6.85 17.71 -18.72
C PHE A 364 -8.05 17.53 -19.66
N ILE A 365 -9.19 18.13 -19.33
CA ILE A 365 -10.45 18.00 -20.08
C ILE A 365 -10.47 18.93 -21.29
N THR A 366 -10.45 18.34 -22.47
CA THR A 366 -10.48 19.07 -23.75
C THR A 366 -11.90 19.25 -24.30
N GLU A 367 -12.82 18.34 -23.97
CA GLU A 367 -14.21 18.35 -24.41
C GLU A 367 -15.09 17.63 -23.39
N VAL A 368 -16.31 18.10 -23.18
CA VAL A 368 -17.35 17.48 -22.36
C VAL A 368 -18.57 17.23 -23.23
N THR A 369 -19.13 16.02 -23.18
CA THR A 369 -20.33 15.62 -23.91
C THR A 369 -21.54 16.23 -23.23
N GLU A 370 -22.35 17.04 -23.96
CA GLU A 370 -23.56 17.67 -23.45
C GLU A 370 -24.58 16.61 -22.98
N GLY A 371 -25.11 16.80 -21.78
CA GLY A 371 -26.01 15.86 -21.12
C GLY A 371 -25.33 14.57 -20.59
N GLY A 372 -24.02 14.44 -20.72
CA GLY A 372 -23.24 13.33 -20.16
C GLY A 372 -23.07 13.42 -18.62
N ALA A 373 -22.51 12.36 -18.01
CA ALA A 373 -22.32 12.31 -16.57
C ALA A 373 -21.45 13.48 -16.06
N ALA A 374 -20.34 13.77 -16.73
CA ALA A 374 -19.44 14.88 -16.38
C ALA A 374 -20.10 16.26 -16.52
N ASP A 375 -20.91 16.47 -17.58
CA ASP A 375 -21.67 17.72 -17.79
C ASP A 375 -22.68 17.94 -16.66
N ASN A 376 -23.44 16.89 -16.32
CA ASN A 376 -24.40 16.90 -15.22
C ASN A 376 -23.75 17.15 -13.86
N ALA A 377 -22.50 16.69 -13.65
CA ALA A 377 -21.70 16.94 -12.46
C ALA A 377 -21.04 18.33 -12.47
N GLY A 378 -21.12 19.10 -13.57
CA GLY A 378 -20.59 20.45 -13.69
C GLY A 378 -19.10 20.52 -14.04
N ILE A 379 -18.51 19.43 -14.54
CA ILE A 379 -17.17 19.39 -15.11
C ILE A 379 -17.17 20.15 -16.44
N LYS A 380 -16.13 20.93 -16.71
CA LYS A 380 -16.02 21.79 -17.88
C LYS A 380 -14.74 21.55 -18.66
N LYS A 381 -14.75 21.92 -19.92
CA LYS A 381 -13.52 22.05 -20.69
C LYS A 381 -12.55 22.98 -19.98
N GLY A 382 -11.29 22.54 -19.83
CA GLY A 382 -10.23 23.25 -19.13
C GLY A 382 -10.02 22.80 -17.67
N ASP A 383 -10.94 22.00 -17.12
CA ASP A 383 -10.72 21.37 -15.81
C ASP A 383 -9.65 20.29 -15.92
N ILE A 384 -8.97 20.02 -14.81
CA ILE A 384 -8.02 18.92 -14.67
C ILE A 384 -8.59 17.96 -13.63
N ILE A 385 -8.88 16.72 -14.02
CA ILE A 385 -9.25 15.68 -13.05
C ILE A 385 -7.97 15.25 -12.33
N VAL A 386 -7.93 15.46 -11.03
CA VAL A 386 -6.76 15.18 -10.17
C VAL A 386 -6.99 13.97 -9.25
N LYS A 387 -8.26 13.62 -8.95
CA LYS A 387 -8.60 12.40 -8.23
C LYS A 387 -9.90 11.80 -8.74
N LEU A 388 -9.98 10.47 -8.69
CA LEU A 388 -11.17 9.66 -8.95
C LEU A 388 -11.36 8.75 -7.74
N ASP A 389 -12.47 8.89 -7.01
CA ASP A 389 -12.81 8.10 -5.83
C ASP A 389 -11.65 8.04 -4.81
N GLY A 390 -11.10 9.22 -4.50
CA GLY A 390 -9.93 9.37 -3.62
C GLY A 390 -8.58 9.02 -4.26
N GLN A 391 -8.54 8.28 -5.36
CA GLN A 391 -7.31 7.90 -6.06
C GLN A 391 -6.77 9.05 -6.90
N LYS A 392 -5.48 9.36 -6.81
CA LYS A 392 -4.82 10.37 -7.64
C LYS A 392 -4.90 9.96 -9.12
N VAL A 393 -5.17 10.91 -9.98
CA VAL A 393 -5.15 10.75 -11.43
C VAL A 393 -3.91 11.47 -11.96
N SER A 394 -2.96 10.71 -12.51
CA SER A 394 -1.70 11.23 -13.04
C SER A 394 -1.81 11.78 -14.47
N GLY A 395 -2.76 11.24 -15.26
CA GLY A 395 -2.98 11.63 -16.66
C GLY A 395 -4.22 10.98 -17.27
N LYS A 396 -4.33 11.12 -18.58
CA LYS A 396 -5.47 10.60 -19.36
C LYS A 396 -5.53 9.06 -19.29
N ASP A 397 -4.42 8.39 -19.49
CA ASP A 397 -4.41 6.92 -19.57
C ASP A 397 -4.69 6.32 -18.18
N ASP A 398 -4.15 6.89 -17.12
CA ASP A 398 -4.46 6.50 -15.74
C ASP A 398 -5.94 6.70 -15.38
N LEU A 399 -6.57 7.80 -15.84
CA LEU A 399 -8.02 7.99 -15.69
C LEU A 399 -8.82 6.88 -16.38
N VAL A 400 -8.42 6.49 -17.60
CA VAL A 400 -9.08 5.42 -18.36
C VAL A 400 -8.90 4.07 -17.65
N ASP A 401 -7.71 3.78 -17.14
CA ASP A 401 -7.43 2.53 -16.42
C ASP A 401 -8.25 2.42 -15.14
N LYS A 402 -8.33 3.49 -14.36
CA LYS A 402 -9.16 3.54 -13.15
C LYS A 402 -10.65 3.36 -13.45
N LEU A 403 -11.16 3.94 -14.54
CA LEU A 403 -12.57 3.80 -14.91
C LEU A 403 -12.97 2.36 -15.28
N GLN A 404 -12.02 1.49 -15.62
CA GLN A 404 -12.30 0.09 -15.92
C GLN A 404 -12.82 -0.71 -14.72
N TYR A 405 -12.74 -0.18 -13.51
CA TYR A 405 -13.23 -0.78 -12.27
C TYR A 405 -14.61 -0.28 -11.86
N TYR A 406 -15.29 0.51 -12.69
CA TYR A 406 -16.62 1.07 -12.40
C TYR A 406 -17.62 0.71 -13.48
N GLU A 407 -18.77 0.21 -13.07
CA GLU A 407 -19.85 -0.10 -13.99
C GLU A 407 -20.63 1.17 -14.38
N ALA A 408 -21.25 1.14 -15.55
CA ALA A 408 -22.12 2.22 -15.99
C ALA A 408 -23.33 2.37 -15.06
N GLY A 409 -23.54 3.57 -14.53
CA GLY A 409 -24.62 3.89 -13.59
C GLY A 409 -24.15 4.03 -12.13
N GLU A 410 -22.91 3.67 -11.82
CA GLU A 410 -22.33 3.96 -10.51
C GLU A 410 -22.11 5.48 -10.32
N THR A 411 -22.13 5.90 -9.06
CA THR A 411 -21.80 7.27 -8.67
C THR A 411 -20.39 7.29 -8.07
N ILE A 412 -19.51 8.08 -8.64
CA ILE A 412 -18.10 8.19 -8.21
C ILE A 412 -17.77 9.64 -7.84
N GLU A 413 -16.87 9.80 -6.87
CA GLU A 413 -16.35 11.10 -6.50
C GLU A 413 -15.22 11.52 -7.46
N VAL A 414 -15.31 12.76 -7.97
CA VAL A 414 -14.29 13.33 -8.86
C VAL A 414 -13.80 14.64 -8.30
N VAL A 415 -12.49 14.73 -8.02
CA VAL A 415 -11.85 15.98 -7.63
C VAL A 415 -11.21 16.62 -8.84
N ILE A 416 -11.56 17.88 -9.09
CA ILE A 416 -11.03 18.68 -10.20
C ILE A 416 -10.23 19.88 -9.70
N SER A 417 -9.22 20.28 -10.47
CA SER A 417 -8.57 21.59 -10.41
C SER A 417 -9.09 22.45 -11.57
N ARG A 418 -9.44 23.72 -11.29
CA ARG A 418 -10.02 24.64 -12.26
C ARG A 418 -9.24 25.96 -12.26
#